data_b52ce05efc92b5501567daaa81a9d8ef
#
_entry.id   b52ce05efc92b5501567daaa81a9d8ef
#
_cell.length_a   1.000
_cell.length_b   1.000
_cell.length_c   1.000
_cell.angle_alpha   90.00
_cell.angle_beta   90.00
_cell.angle_gamma   90.00
#
_symmetry.space_group_name_H-M   'P 1'
#
loop_
_entity.id
_entity.type
_entity.pdbx_description
1 polymer ?
#
loop_
_entity_poly.entity_id
_entity_poly.type
_entity_poly.pdbx_seq_one_letter_code
_entity_poly.pdbx_strand_id
1 'polypeptide(L)'
;MKTMLNSILAIAGLAALPAWAQEANGCPAGSYSIVVSPDGSSLSLLFDRFTLESGGGSGSASQRKVCRISAPLNLPANQSIGVYKVDYRGFAKLGAKQETSLEVQYFLGPQAAGRGRVFKRKVKGPHEGDYVFTENIGAGQMKRVGCGAAAVLNMGITLTLDGALQPGPALSTLDTMDGTRGASLVYHFDLNKC
;
A
#
# COMPACT_ATOMS: atom_id res chain seq x y z
N MET A 1 34.65 60.04 -8.33
CA MET A 1 34.74 58.61 -7.95
C MET A 1 33.38 58.13 -7.58
N LYS A 2 32.71 57.35 -8.49
CA LYS A 2 31.40 56.74 -8.26
C LYS A 2 31.62 55.21 -8.07
N THR A 3 31.42 54.77 -6.85
CA THR A 3 31.44 53.35 -6.48
C THR A 3 30.12 52.70 -6.90
N MET A 4 30.17 51.77 -7.84
CA MET A 4 29.03 50.90 -8.20
C MET A 4 28.96 49.73 -7.24
N LEU A 5 27.87 49.61 -6.52
CA LEU A 5 27.53 48.46 -5.64
C LEU A 5 26.85 47.41 -6.50
N ASN A 6 27.54 46.28 -6.75
CA ASN A 6 26.97 45.12 -7.41
C ASN A 6 26.18 44.31 -6.38
N SER A 7 24.85 44.35 -6.48
CA SER A 7 23.97 43.44 -5.73
C SER A 7 23.88 42.08 -6.44
N ILE A 8 24.47 41.07 -5.83
CA ILE A 8 24.33 39.67 -6.27
C ILE A 8 22.99 39.14 -5.74
N LEU A 9 22.03 38.95 -6.62
CA LEU A 9 20.78 38.28 -6.32
C LEU A 9 21.05 36.76 -6.25
N ALA A 10 21.05 36.18 -5.06
CA ALA A 10 21.08 34.74 -4.87
C ALA A 10 19.69 34.16 -5.15
N ILE A 11 19.51 33.47 -6.28
CA ILE A 11 18.32 32.73 -6.60
C ILE A 11 18.39 31.41 -5.84
N ALA A 12 17.68 31.32 -4.70
CA ALA A 12 17.46 30.06 -4.00
C ALA A 12 16.55 29.18 -4.86
N GLY A 13 17.11 28.20 -5.54
CA GLY A 13 16.35 27.18 -6.27
C GLY A 13 15.54 26.33 -5.30
N LEU A 14 14.23 26.54 -5.25
CA LEU A 14 13.31 25.58 -4.62
C LEU A 14 13.34 24.29 -5.46
N ALA A 15 14.01 23.26 -4.96
CA ALA A 15 13.87 21.92 -5.50
C ALA A 15 12.42 21.46 -5.28
N ALA A 16 11.62 21.45 -6.33
CA ALA A 16 10.29 20.87 -6.29
C ALA A 16 10.42 19.36 -6.01
N LEU A 17 10.01 18.93 -4.84
CA LEU A 17 9.89 17.51 -4.51
C LEU A 17 8.87 16.87 -5.48
N PRO A 18 9.11 15.66 -5.97
CA PRO A 18 8.18 14.97 -6.87
C PRO A 18 6.82 14.80 -6.19
N ALA A 19 5.74 14.97 -6.94
CA ALA A 19 4.35 15.02 -6.44
C ALA A 19 3.92 13.80 -5.60
N TRP A 20 4.61 12.65 -5.75
CA TRP A 20 4.38 11.46 -4.92
C TRP A 20 4.87 11.60 -3.46
N ALA A 21 5.73 12.57 -3.17
CA ALA A 21 6.23 12.83 -1.82
C ALA A 21 5.28 13.69 -0.96
N GLN A 22 4.20 14.22 -1.54
CA GLN A 22 3.30 15.19 -0.87
C GLN A 22 2.04 14.57 -0.27
N GLU A 23 1.70 13.31 -0.56
CA GLU A 23 0.61 12.67 0.17
C GLU A 23 1.09 12.20 1.54
N ALA A 24 0.40 12.67 2.58
CA ALA A 24 0.66 12.21 3.95
C ALA A 24 0.59 10.68 3.99
N ASN A 25 1.66 10.02 4.44
CA ASN A 25 1.67 8.57 4.56
C ASN A 25 0.73 8.14 5.67
N GLY A 26 -0.39 7.51 5.32
CA GLY A 26 -1.40 7.01 6.25
C GLY A 26 -0.92 5.84 7.12
N CYS A 27 0.31 5.37 6.90
CA CYS A 27 0.99 4.36 7.71
C CYS A 27 2.39 4.87 8.10
N PRO A 28 2.50 5.75 9.10
CA PRO A 28 3.80 6.19 9.61
C PRO A 28 4.59 5.03 10.18
N ALA A 29 5.90 5.21 10.31
CA ALA A 29 6.78 4.21 10.92
C ALA A 29 6.26 3.82 12.32
N GLY A 30 6.21 2.51 12.59
CA GLY A 30 5.67 1.96 13.84
C GLY A 30 4.15 1.70 13.84
N SER A 31 3.43 2.04 12.76
CA SER A 31 2.00 1.71 12.61
C SER A 31 1.74 0.49 11.72
N TYR A 32 2.80 -0.19 11.31
CA TYR A 32 2.75 -1.44 10.56
C TYR A 32 3.97 -2.30 10.87
N SER A 33 3.86 -3.59 10.61
CA SER A 33 4.93 -4.57 10.74
C SER A 33 5.06 -5.38 9.45
N ILE A 34 6.30 -5.74 9.11
CA ILE A 34 6.62 -6.62 7.99
C ILE A 34 7.24 -7.88 8.54
N VAL A 35 6.71 -9.03 8.17
CA VAL A 35 7.21 -10.35 8.56
C VAL A 35 7.48 -11.16 7.32
N VAL A 36 8.72 -11.61 7.15
CA VAL A 36 9.10 -12.55 6.09
C VAL A 36 9.13 -13.95 6.67
N SER A 37 8.56 -14.93 5.97
CA SER A 37 8.62 -16.34 6.39
C SER A 37 10.07 -16.84 6.44
N PRO A 38 10.40 -17.79 7.32
CA PRO A 38 11.78 -18.30 7.46
C PRO A 38 12.37 -18.85 6.16
N ASP A 39 11.54 -19.40 5.29
CA ASP A 39 11.93 -19.93 3.98
C ASP A 39 11.96 -18.88 2.86
N GLY A 40 11.61 -17.63 3.18
CA GLY A 40 11.53 -16.53 2.22
C GLY A 40 10.38 -16.63 1.23
N SER A 41 9.47 -17.60 1.37
CA SER A 41 8.38 -17.86 0.42
C SER A 41 7.20 -16.90 0.56
N SER A 42 7.15 -16.10 1.63
CA SER A 42 6.10 -15.10 1.83
C SER A 42 6.54 -13.88 2.62
N LEU A 43 5.85 -12.76 2.38
CA LEU A 43 5.95 -11.54 3.17
C LEU A 43 4.55 -11.15 3.62
N SER A 44 4.40 -11.00 4.93
CA SER A 44 3.17 -10.54 5.57
C SER A 44 3.31 -9.09 6.01
N LEU A 45 2.32 -8.29 5.67
CA LEU A 45 2.18 -6.90 6.11
C LEU A 45 1.00 -6.82 7.08
N LEU A 46 1.25 -6.34 8.28
CA LEU A 46 0.26 -6.15 9.33
C LEU A 46 0.15 -4.66 9.63
N PHE A 47 -1.07 -4.15 9.78
CA PHE A 47 -1.34 -2.78 10.20
C PHE A 47 -1.93 -2.74 11.59
N ASP A 48 -1.52 -1.76 12.41
CA ASP A 48 -2.12 -1.55 13.74
C ASP A 48 -3.39 -0.70 13.65
N ARG A 49 -3.45 0.25 12.73
CA ARG A 49 -4.56 1.21 12.57
C ARG A 49 -4.71 1.72 11.15
N PHE A 50 -4.94 0.84 10.19
CA PHE A 50 -5.24 1.27 8.83
C PHE A 50 -6.76 1.30 8.60
N THR A 51 -7.42 2.23 9.29
CA THR A 51 -8.88 2.31 9.44
C THR A 51 -9.40 3.64 8.90
N LEU A 52 -10.59 3.60 8.29
CA LEU A 52 -11.41 4.74 7.91
C LEU A 52 -12.78 4.62 8.56
N GLU A 53 -13.29 5.73 9.06
CA GLU A 53 -14.60 5.81 9.71
C GLU A 53 -15.36 7.01 9.18
N SER A 54 -16.65 6.85 8.89
CA SER A 54 -17.55 7.94 8.54
C SER A 54 -18.79 7.96 9.43
N GLY A 55 -19.42 9.11 9.56
CA GLY A 55 -20.53 9.32 10.51
C GLY A 55 -20.05 9.72 11.91
N GLY A 56 -20.96 10.00 12.81
CA GLY A 56 -20.61 10.32 14.21
C GLY A 56 -19.85 11.64 14.42
N GLY A 57 -19.96 12.60 13.50
CA GLY A 57 -19.30 13.92 13.65
C GLY A 57 -17.96 14.07 12.90
N SER A 58 -17.47 13.05 12.22
CA SER A 58 -16.21 13.11 11.45
C SER A 58 -16.29 13.97 10.17
N GLY A 59 -17.41 14.58 9.88
CA GLY A 59 -17.58 15.67 8.90
C GLY A 59 -17.38 15.34 7.41
N SER A 60 -16.76 14.22 7.06
CA SER A 60 -16.51 13.87 5.66
C SER A 60 -17.28 12.61 5.25
N ALA A 61 -18.08 12.74 4.21
CA ALA A 61 -18.83 11.63 3.64
C ALA A 61 -17.95 10.65 2.85
N SER A 62 -16.77 11.08 2.42
CA SER A 62 -15.78 10.24 1.74
C SER A 62 -14.41 10.43 2.38
N GLN A 63 -13.73 9.34 2.65
CA GLN A 63 -12.41 9.33 3.25
C GLN A 63 -11.45 8.46 2.45
N ARG A 64 -10.18 8.84 2.48
CA ARG A 64 -9.11 8.12 1.79
C ARG A 64 -7.86 8.06 2.66
N LYS A 65 -7.23 6.88 2.71
CA LYS A 65 -5.95 6.66 3.39
C LYS A 65 -4.98 5.99 2.43
N VAL A 66 -3.76 6.50 2.36
CA VAL A 66 -2.72 5.99 1.46
C VAL A 66 -1.52 5.57 2.27
N CYS A 67 -0.98 4.39 1.97
CA CYS A 67 0.23 3.85 2.57
C CYS A 67 1.25 3.52 1.48
N ARG A 68 2.51 3.94 1.65
CA ARG A 68 3.61 3.61 0.76
C ARG A 68 4.75 2.99 1.54
N ILE A 69 5.11 1.77 1.16
CA ILE A 69 6.12 0.96 1.84
C ILE A 69 7.08 0.40 0.80
N SER A 70 8.37 0.40 1.12
CA SER A 70 9.41 -0.30 0.38
C SER A 70 10.06 -1.31 1.31
N ALA A 71 9.98 -2.60 0.98
CA ALA A 71 10.52 -3.70 1.77
C ALA A 71 11.71 -4.33 1.01
N PRO A 72 12.96 -4.13 1.48
CA PRO A 72 14.08 -4.87 0.92
C PRO A 72 13.95 -6.36 1.26
N LEU A 73 14.18 -7.21 0.26
CA LEU A 73 14.15 -8.66 0.38
C LEU A 73 15.58 -9.18 0.36
N ASN A 74 15.97 -9.90 1.42
CA ASN A 74 17.30 -10.51 1.52
C ASN A 74 17.35 -11.77 0.65
N LEU A 75 17.71 -11.60 -0.62
CA LEU A 75 17.77 -12.67 -1.60
C LEU A 75 19.24 -13.06 -1.88
N PRO A 76 19.60 -14.37 -1.80
CA PRO A 76 20.92 -14.83 -2.24
C PRO A 76 21.19 -14.48 -3.70
N ALA A 77 22.47 -14.17 -4.03
CA ALA A 77 22.84 -13.69 -5.36
C ALA A 77 22.53 -14.69 -6.49
N ASN A 78 22.41 -15.99 -6.16
CA ASN A 78 22.08 -17.05 -7.11
C ASN A 78 20.58 -17.40 -7.15
N GLN A 79 19.73 -16.51 -6.63
CA GLN A 79 18.28 -16.71 -6.63
C GLN A 79 17.55 -15.53 -7.27
N SER A 80 16.41 -15.83 -7.85
CA SER A 80 15.42 -14.86 -8.31
C SER A 80 14.07 -15.07 -7.62
N ILE A 81 13.30 -14.01 -7.49
CA ILE A 81 12.02 -13.99 -6.79
C ILE A 81 10.95 -13.35 -7.69
N GLY A 82 9.74 -13.90 -7.66
CA GLY A 82 8.56 -13.35 -8.31
C GLY A 82 7.33 -13.47 -7.41
N VAL A 83 6.41 -12.52 -7.46
CA VAL A 83 5.12 -12.61 -6.77
C VAL A 83 4.16 -13.42 -7.62
N TYR A 84 3.64 -14.55 -7.10
CA TYR A 84 2.67 -15.40 -7.81
C TYR A 84 1.25 -15.31 -7.24
N LYS A 85 1.13 -14.89 -5.98
CA LYS A 85 -0.17 -14.73 -5.33
C LYS A 85 -0.10 -13.62 -4.28
N VAL A 86 -1.20 -12.88 -4.13
CA VAL A 86 -1.37 -11.92 -3.02
C VAL A 86 -2.75 -12.12 -2.40
N ASP A 87 -2.78 -12.27 -1.08
CA ASP A 87 -4.01 -12.30 -0.31
C ASP A 87 -4.19 -10.97 0.42
N TYR A 88 -5.41 -10.46 0.43
CA TYR A 88 -5.81 -9.21 1.06
C TYR A 88 -6.93 -9.49 2.05
N ARG A 89 -6.83 -8.97 3.26
CA ARG A 89 -7.84 -9.11 4.31
C ARG A 89 -8.20 -7.76 4.90
N GLY A 90 -9.44 -7.64 5.32
CA GLY A 90 -9.92 -6.49 6.04
C GLY A 90 -11.33 -6.72 6.55
N PHE A 91 -11.86 -5.73 7.26
CA PHE A 91 -13.23 -5.73 7.76
C PHE A 91 -13.95 -4.49 7.23
N ALA A 92 -15.26 -4.62 6.99
CA ALA A 92 -16.10 -3.48 6.66
C ALA A 92 -17.46 -3.58 7.36
N LYS A 93 -17.93 -2.42 7.85
CA LYS A 93 -19.30 -2.22 8.31
C LYS A 93 -19.87 -1.06 7.50
N LEU A 94 -20.82 -1.38 6.62
CA LEU A 94 -21.35 -0.46 5.61
C LEU A 94 -22.87 -0.53 5.61
N GLY A 95 -23.52 0.61 5.66
CA GLY A 95 -24.95 0.74 5.40
C GLY A 95 -25.28 0.61 3.91
N ALA A 96 -26.56 0.60 3.58
CA ALA A 96 -27.02 0.62 2.19
C ALA A 96 -26.42 1.82 1.43
N LYS A 97 -26.01 1.63 0.18
CA LYS A 97 -25.39 2.67 -0.67
C LYS A 97 -24.04 3.22 -0.19
N GLN A 98 -23.44 2.66 0.86
CA GLN A 98 -22.06 2.93 1.21
C GLN A 98 -21.14 1.90 0.54
N GLU A 99 -19.91 2.28 0.24
CA GLU A 99 -18.92 1.34 -0.30
C GLU A 99 -17.52 1.63 0.26
N THR A 100 -16.70 0.61 0.31
CA THR A 100 -15.26 0.75 0.50
C THR A 100 -14.52 0.16 -0.68
N SER A 101 -13.38 0.75 -1.03
CA SER A 101 -12.51 0.20 -2.07
C SER A 101 -11.08 0.08 -1.57
N LEU A 102 -10.47 -1.06 -1.89
CA LEU A 102 -9.06 -1.32 -1.72
C LEU A 102 -8.38 -1.29 -3.08
N GLU A 103 -7.36 -0.45 -3.22
CA GLU A 103 -6.47 -0.43 -4.37
C GLU A 103 -5.04 -0.65 -3.88
N VAL A 104 -4.37 -1.67 -4.42
CA VAL A 104 -2.98 -1.98 -4.10
C VAL A 104 -2.17 -2.00 -5.38
N GLN A 105 -1.15 -1.16 -5.42
CA GLN A 105 -0.14 -1.16 -6.47
C GLN A 105 1.15 -1.73 -5.90
N TYR A 106 1.77 -2.67 -6.57
CA TYR A 106 3.06 -3.23 -6.14
C TYR A 106 3.95 -3.60 -7.32
N PHE A 107 5.26 -3.58 -7.08
CA PHE A 107 6.27 -4.06 -8.02
C PHE A 107 7.53 -4.50 -7.29
N LEU A 108 8.27 -5.43 -7.92
CA LEU A 108 9.60 -5.84 -7.49
C LEU A 108 10.66 -5.05 -8.27
N GLY A 109 11.72 -4.63 -7.59
CA GLY A 109 12.86 -3.94 -8.19
C GLY A 109 13.02 -2.49 -7.69
N PRO A 110 13.96 -1.72 -8.26
CA PRO A 110 14.20 -0.33 -7.88
C PRO A 110 12.99 0.55 -8.22
N GLN A 111 12.77 1.61 -7.43
CA GLN A 111 11.61 2.51 -7.55
C GLN A 111 11.39 3.11 -8.95
N ALA A 112 12.44 3.22 -9.76
CA ALA A 112 12.38 3.74 -11.12
C ALA A 112 11.90 2.70 -12.17
N ALA A 113 11.67 1.45 -11.80
CA ALA A 113 11.44 0.34 -12.73
C ALA A 113 10.05 0.31 -13.39
N GLY A 114 9.23 1.36 -13.25
CA GLY A 114 8.00 1.52 -14.02
C GLY A 114 6.71 1.22 -13.25
N ARG A 115 5.62 1.03 -14.01
CA ARG A 115 4.28 0.79 -13.45
C ARG A 115 4.20 -0.64 -12.92
N GLY A 116 3.88 -0.76 -11.63
CA GLY A 116 3.61 -2.05 -10.99
C GLY A 116 2.27 -2.65 -11.41
N ARG A 117 1.94 -3.80 -10.83
CA ARG A 117 0.60 -4.36 -10.90
C ARG A 117 -0.34 -3.52 -10.04
N VAL A 118 -1.59 -3.42 -10.49
CA VAL A 118 -2.65 -2.75 -9.73
C VAL A 118 -3.77 -3.75 -9.50
N PHE A 119 -4.07 -3.98 -8.25
CA PHE A 119 -5.23 -4.73 -7.79
C PHE A 119 -6.27 -3.75 -7.25
N LYS A 120 -7.53 -3.92 -7.61
CA LYS A 120 -8.61 -3.09 -7.11
C LYS A 120 -9.87 -3.92 -6.85
N ARG A 121 -10.43 -3.79 -5.66
CA ARG A 121 -11.70 -4.43 -5.27
C ARG A 121 -12.54 -3.47 -4.45
N LYS A 122 -13.84 -3.75 -4.44
CA LYS A 122 -14.85 -2.99 -3.71
C LYS A 122 -15.71 -3.93 -2.88
N VAL A 123 -16.09 -3.45 -1.69
CA VAL A 123 -17.15 -4.02 -0.87
C VAL A 123 -18.28 -3.01 -0.84
N LYS A 124 -19.48 -3.47 -1.16
CA LYS A 124 -20.68 -2.63 -1.16
C LYS A 124 -21.57 -3.01 0.01
N GLY A 125 -22.19 -2.00 0.60
CA GLY A 125 -23.19 -2.19 1.64
C GLY A 125 -24.59 -2.58 1.08
N PRO A 126 -25.48 -3.14 1.92
CA PRO A 126 -25.21 -3.40 3.33
C PRO A 126 -24.22 -4.57 3.53
N HIS A 127 -23.23 -4.37 4.39
CA HIS A 127 -22.21 -5.37 4.72
C HIS A 127 -21.73 -5.15 6.16
N GLU A 128 -21.55 -6.22 6.91
CA GLU A 128 -20.88 -6.21 8.20
C GLU A 128 -20.11 -7.52 8.37
N GLY A 129 -18.79 -7.45 8.30
CA GLY A 129 -17.92 -8.62 8.42
C GLY A 129 -16.59 -8.46 7.73
N ASP A 130 -15.79 -9.52 7.82
CA ASP A 130 -14.51 -9.61 7.16
C ASP A 130 -14.67 -9.78 5.66
N TYR A 131 -13.73 -9.25 4.89
CA TYR A 131 -13.57 -9.54 3.48
C TYR A 131 -12.19 -10.11 3.21
N VAL A 132 -12.14 -11.04 2.27
CA VAL A 132 -10.89 -11.64 1.79
C VAL A 132 -10.88 -11.58 0.27
N PHE A 133 -9.78 -11.09 -0.29
CA PHE A 133 -9.55 -11.13 -1.72
C PHE A 133 -8.24 -11.85 -2.01
N THR A 134 -8.21 -12.59 -3.11
CA THR A 134 -6.99 -13.24 -3.61
C THR A 134 -6.73 -12.80 -5.03
N GLU A 135 -5.50 -12.40 -5.32
CA GLU A 135 -4.97 -12.19 -6.66
C GLU A 135 -4.00 -13.31 -7.01
N ASN A 136 -4.30 -14.07 -8.05
CA ASN A 136 -3.39 -15.06 -8.61
C ASN A 136 -2.70 -14.48 -9.85
N ILE A 137 -1.38 -14.62 -9.93
CA ILE A 137 -0.56 -14.09 -11.00
C ILE A 137 -0.02 -15.28 -11.80
N GLY A 138 -0.51 -15.44 -13.01
CA GLY A 138 -0.04 -16.49 -13.91
C GLY A 138 1.45 -16.37 -14.23
N ALA A 139 2.11 -17.49 -14.48
CA ALA A 139 3.55 -17.55 -14.74
C ALA A 139 4.02 -16.58 -15.84
N GLY A 140 3.23 -16.41 -16.92
CA GLY A 140 3.54 -15.48 -18.01
C GLY A 140 3.38 -13.98 -17.65
N GLN A 141 2.79 -13.67 -16.50
CA GLN A 141 2.60 -12.30 -16.02
C GLN A 141 3.51 -11.96 -14.83
N MET A 142 4.16 -12.94 -14.27
CA MET A 142 5.05 -12.80 -13.11
C MET A 142 6.38 -12.18 -13.55
N LYS A 143 6.66 -10.98 -13.02
CA LYS A 143 7.98 -10.35 -13.17
C LYS A 143 8.90 -10.84 -12.07
N ARG A 144 10.14 -11.20 -12.45
CA ARG A 144 11.17 -11.65 -11.53
C ARG A 144 12.28 -10.62 -11.40
N VAL A 145 12.87 -10.58 -10.21
CA VAL A 145 14.10 -9.83 -9.91
C VAL A 145 15.04 -10.72 -9.11
N GLY A 146 16.28 -10.33 -9.00
CA GLY A 146 17.34 -11.10 -8.33
C GLY A 146 18.47 -11.46 -9.29
N CYS A 147 19.12 -12.63 -9.12
CA CYS A 147 20.31 -13.02 -9.86
C CYS A 147 21.43 -11.97 -9.73
N GLY A 148 21.68 -11.53 -8.48
CA GLY A 148 22.65 -10.49 -8.16
C GLY A 148 22.11 -9.05 -8.14
N ALA A 149 20.87 -8.83 -8.63
CA ALA A 149 20.21 -7.53 -8.50
C ALA A 149 19.47 -7.39 -7.16
N ALA A 150 19.40 -6.16 -6.63
CA ALA A 150 18.67 -5.88 -5.41
C ALA A 150 17.17 -6.18 -5.59
N ALA A 151 16.61 -6.98 -4.70
CA ALA A 151 15.20 -7.29 -4.64
C ALA A 151 14.53 -6.38 -3.58
N VAL A 152 13.65 -5.50 -4.05
CA VAL A 152 12.85 -4.62 -3.18
C VAL A 152 11.39 -4.75 -3.61
N LEU A 153 10.51 -5.07 -2.67
CA LEU A 153 9.06 -5.02 -2.88
C LEU A 153 8.55 -3.62 -2.53
N ASN A 154 8.08 -2.91 -3.52
CA ASN A 154 7.46 -1.59 -3.35
C ASN A 154 5.94 -1.74 -3.38
N MET A 155 5.25 -1.14 -2.42
CA MET A 155 3.82 -1.24 -2.23
C MET A 155 3.19 0.14 -2.03
N GLY A 156 2.13 0.41 -2.77
CA GLY A 156 1.24 1.55 -2.57
C GLY A 156 -0.16 1.02 -2.29
N ILE A 157 -0.71 1.30 -1.12
CA ILE A 157 -1.98 0.79 -0.66
C ILE A 157 -2.91 1.97 -0.45
N THR A 158 -4.08 1.94 -1.07
CA THR A 158 -5.11 2.97 -0.90
C THR A 158 -6.40 2.30 -0.43
N LEU A 159 -6.88 2.73 0.71
CA LEU A 159 -8.22 2.42 1.21
C LEU A 159 -9.09 3.67 1.04
N THR A 160 -10.30 3.49 0.51
CA THR A 160 -11.28 4.56 0.36
C THR A 160 -12.59 4.11 0.95
N LEU A 161 -13.22 4.95 1.73
CA LEU A 161 -14.56 4.75 2.27
C LEU A 161 -15.46 5.85 1.70
N ASP A 162 -16.51 5.45 0.99
CA ASP A 162 -17.48 6.37 0.41
C ASP A 162 -18.85 6.17 1.06
N GLY A 163 -19.26 7.16 1.83
CA GLY A 163 -20.56 7.24 2.50
C GLY A 163 -21.43 8.36 1.93
N ALA A 164 -21.03 9.02 0.84
CA ALA A 164 -21.69 10.23 0.33
C ALA A 164 -23.15 10.01 -0.07
N LEU A 165 -23.52 8.81 -0.53
CA LEU A 165 -24.87 8.50 -1.01
C LEU A 165 -25.86 8.20 0.11
N GLN A 166 -25.38 7.92 1.32
CA GLN A 166 -26.21 7.72 2.52
C GLN A 166 -25.42 8.09 3.76
N PRO A 167 -25.75 9.22 4.41
CA PRO A 167 -25.12 9.58 5.67
C PRO A 167 -25.43 8.55 6.76
N GLY A 168 -24.42 8.13 7.48
CA GLY A 168 -24.52 7.15 8.55
C GLY A 168 -23.15 6.61 8.95
N PRO A 169 -23.07 5.90 10.08
CA PRO A 169 -21.82 5.31 10.52
C PRO A 169 -21.36 4.24 9.53
N ALA A 170 -20.10 4.30 9.14
CA ALA A 170 -19.43 3.29 8.35
C ALA A 170 -17.99 3.12 8.82
N LEU A 171 -17.48 1.91 8.68
CA LEU A 171 -16.12 1.53 9.05
C LEU A 171 -15.51 0.70 7.92
N SER A 172 -14.26 0.94 7.62
CA SER A 172 -13.46 0.09 6.75
C SER A 172 -12.02 0.02 7.26
N THR A 173 -11.49 -1.18 7.34
CA THR A 173 -10.12 -1.40 7.81
C THR A 173 -9.42 -2.49 7.00
N LEU A 174 -8.11 -2.42 6.93
CA LEU A 174 -7.23 -3.51 6.48
C LEU A 174 -6.73 -4.37 7.66
N ASP A 175 -7.45 -4.34 8.76
CA ASP A 175 -7.17 -5.18 9.91
C ASP A 175 -8.41 -6.01 10.24
N THR A 176 -8.24 -7.18 10.88
CA THR A 176 -9.36 -7.99 11.34
C THR A 176 -9.84 -7.48 12.70
N MET A 177 -11.15 -7.25 12.84
CA MET A 177 -11.73 -6.71 14.07
C MET A 177 -11.74 -7.69 15.25
N ASP A 178 -11.58 -8.98 15.00
CA ASP A 178 -11.70 -10.05 16.00
C ASP A 178 -10.41 -10.30 16.79
N GLY A 179 -9.36 -9.49 16.57
CA GLY A 179 -8.06 -9.66 17.25
C GLY A 179 -7.33 -10.94 16.86
N THR A 180 -7.84 -11.72 15.90
CA THR A 180 -7.07 -12.81 15.30
C THR A 180 -5.93 -12.16 14.52
N ARG A 181 -4.70 -12.42 14.93
CA ARG A 181 -3.49 -11.82 14.38
C ARG A 181 -3.23 -12.35 12.96
N GLY A 182 -4.11 -12.00 12.03
CA GLY A 182 -3.93 -12.29 10.61
C GLY A 182 -3.21 -11.12 9.91
N ALA A 183 -2.31 -11.43 8.99
CA ALA A 183 -1.71 -10.41 8.15
C ALA A 183 -2.78 -9.77 7.25
N SER A 184 -2.75 -8.44 7.13
CA SER A 184 -3.66 -7.68 6.27
C SER A 184 -3.40 -7.92 4.79
N LEU A 185 -2.12 -8.05 4.41
CA LEU A 185 -1.66 -8.42 3.09
C LEU A 185 -0.60 -9.50 3.19
N VAL A 186 -0.72 -10.55 2.36
CA VAL A 186 0.29 -11.60 2.25
C VAL A 186 0.73 -11.74 0.80
N TYR A 187 1.98 -11.45 0.55
CA TYR A 187 2.64 -11.68 -0.73
C TYR A 187 3.30 -13.04 -0.73
N HIS A 188 2.95 -13.90 -1.69
CA HIS A 188 3.54 -15.22 -1.86
C HIS A 188 4.53 -15.19 -3.01
N PHE A 189 5.70 -15.71 -2.77
CA PHE A 189 6.83 -15.66 -3.68
C PHE A 189 7.16 -17.03 -4.28
N ASP A 190 7.45 -17.01 -5.56
CA ASP A 190 8.08 -18.12 -6.25
C ASP A 190 9.59 -17.83 -6.36
N LEU A 191 10.41 -18.72 -5.75
CA LEU A 191 11.85 -18.61 -5.66
C LEU A 191 12.50 -19.58 -6.65
N ASN A 192 13.37 -19.09 -7.52
CA ASN A 192 14.09 -19.91 -8.51
C ASN A 192 15.59 -19.66 -8.43
N LYS A 193 16.34 -20.72 -8.71
CA LYS A 193 17.79 -20.61 -8.91
C LYS A 193 18.08 -19.88 -10.23
N CYS A 194 19.13 -19.09 -10.26
CA CYS A 194 19.72 -18.54 -11.46
C CYS A 194 20.68 -19.56 -12.05
#